data_2593cb793d03d62807385d668eea29fd
#
_entry.id   2593cb793d03d62807385d668eea29fd
#
_cell.length_a   1.000
_cell.length_b   1.000
_cell.length_c   1.000
_cell.angle_alpha   90.00
_cell.angle_beta   90.00
_cell.angle_gamma   90.00
#
_symmetry.space_group_name_H-M   'P 1'
#
loop_
_entity.id
_entity.type
_entity.pdbx_description
1 polymer ?
#
loop_
_entity_poly.entity_id
_entity_poly.type
_entity_poly.pdbx_seq_one_letter_code
_entity_poly.pdbx_strand_id
1 'polypeptide(L)'
;MKLEVKNLTKSFGEKEVLHGISFNVEGGKALGLLGRNGAGKTTTIRIIMDVFHANSGEIFLDGKKFNPKEHLIGYLPEERGLYPKKKVSEQLVYLGRLRGLSKAEAKKNTDKWLKRLQVSQYTDVKLETLSKGNQQKVQLASTLVCEPEIVILDEPFSELDPVNSKIL
;
A
#
# COMPACT_ATOMS: atom_id res chain seq x y z
N MET A 1 2.47 -12.61 -13.64
CA MET A 1 2.20 -11.14 -13.58
C MET A 1 3.53 -10.41 -13.52
N LYS A 2 3.75 -9.44 -14.41
CA LYS A 2 4.97 -8.63 -14.49
C LYS A 2 4.56 -7.16 -14.73
N LEU A 3 4.86 -6.29 -13.77
CA LEU A 3 4.69 -4.84 -13.92
C LEU A 3 6.00 -4.26 -14.46
N GLU A 4 5.91 -3.46 -15.53
CA GLU A 4 7.05 -2.78 -16.15
C GLU A 4 6.79 -1.28 -16.21
N VAL A 5 7.73 -0.51 -15.69
CA VAL A 5 7.77 0.96 -15.77
C VAL A 5 8.89 1.34 -16.73
N LYS A 6 8.58 2.15 -17.75
CA LYS A 6 9.53 2.51 -18.83
C LYS A 6 9.66 4.02 -18.96
N ASN A 7 10.84 4.52 -18.70
CA ASN A 7 11.26 5.91 -18.94
C ASN A 7 10.29 6.97 -18.38
N LEU A 8 9.76 6.75 -17.15
CA LEU A 8 8.86 7.73 -16.53
C LEU A 8 9.59 9.02 -16.21
N THR A 9 9.07 10.14 -16.73
CA THR A 9 9.49 11.48 -16.37
C THR A 9 8.36 12.24 -15.72
N LYS A 10 8.68 13.13 -14.78
CA LYS A 10 7.72 14.03 -14.16
C LYS A 10 8.35 15.32 -13.70
N SER A 11 7.74 16.44 -14.10
CA SER A 11 8.06 17.77 -13.59
C SER A 11 6.84 18.40 -12.93
N PHE A 12 7.07 19.26 -11.96
CA PHE A 12 6.09 20.13 -11.34
C PHE A 12 6.59 21.57 -11.50
N GLY A 13 5.99 22.31 -12.43
CA GLY A 13 6.54 23.58 -12.90
C GLY A 13 7.94 23.37 -13.50
N GLU A 14 8.92 24.15 -13.05
CA GLU A 14 10.31 24.05 -13.50
C GLU A 14 11.12 22.93 -12.83
N LYS A 15 10.56 22.32 -11.76
CA LYS A 15 11.26 21.27 -11.02
C LYS A 15 11.01 19.91 -11.63
N GLU A 16 12.03 19.32 -12.25
CA GLU A 16 12.01 17.91 -12.65
C GLU A 16 12.24 17.02 -11.43
N VAL A 17 11.34 16.02 -11.24
CA VAL A 17 11.34 15.11 -10.10
C VAL A 17 11.66 13.68 -10.52
N LEU A 18 11.22 13.27 -11.72
CA LEU A 18 11.56 11.97 -12.30
C LEU A 18 12.28 12.18 -13.63
N HIS A 19 13.47 11.59 -13.76
CA HIS A 19 14.41 11.77 -14.85
C HIS A 19 14.50 10.53 -15.76
N GLY A 20 13.36 9.92 -16.11
CA GLY A 20 13.36 8.74 -17.00
C GLY A 20 13.59 7.44 -16.24
N ILE A 21 12.91 7.22 -15.13
CA ILE A 21 13.07 5.98 -14.35
C ILE A 21 12.44 4.78 -15.05
N SER A 22 13.14 3.66 -14.96
CA SER A 22 12.69 2.37 -15.52
C SER A 22 12.98 1.25 -14.54
N PHE A 23 12.01 0.35 -14.35
CA PHE A 23 12.16 -0.86 -13.54
C PHE A 23 11.07 -1.87 -13.89
N ASN A 24 11.22 -3.07 -13.39
CA ASN A 24 10.17 -4.09 -13.47
C ASN A 24 10.09 -4.88 -12.16
N VAL A 25 8.92 -5.46 -11.89
CA VAL A 25 8.69 -6.37 -10.78
C VAL A 25 7.84 -7.55 -11.25
N GLU A 26 8.27 -8.75 -10.91
CA GLU A 26 7.57 -10.00 -11.25
C GLU A 26 6.67 -10.43 -10.09
N GLY A 27 5.57 -11.12 -10.40
CA GLY A 27 4.68 -11.71 -9.41
C GLY A 27 5.44 -12.58 -8.41
N GLY A 28 5.10 -12.46 -7.12
CA GLY A 28 5.78 -13.14 -6.03
C GLY A 28 7.12 -12.53 -5.61
N LYS A 29 7.56 -11.45 -6.26
CA LYS A 29 8.77 -10.69 -5.88
C LYS A 29 8.40 -9.32 -5.32
N ALA A 30 9.25 -8.78 -4.46
CA ALA A 30 9.18 -7.40 -3.97
C ALA A 30 10.27 -6.55 -4.61
N LEU A 31 9.94 -5.30 -4.96
CA LEU A 31 10.87 -4.28 -5.43
C LEU A 31 10.92 -3.14 -4.42
N GLY A 32 12.12 -2.79 -3.95
CA GLY A 32 12.34 -1.63 -3.10
C GLY A 32 12.74 -0.39 -3.92
N LEU A 33 11.96 0.68 -3.81
CA LEU A 33 12.35 2.00 -4.33
C LEU A 33 13.16 2.73 -3.25
N LEU A 34 14.47 2.75 -3.39
CA LEU A 34 15.39 3.39 -2.44
C LEU A 34 15.79 4.78 -2.93
N GLY A 35 15.94 5.72 -2.01
CA GLY A 35 16.37 7.08 -2.33
C GLY A 35 16.09 8.05 -1.17
N ARG A 36 16.76 9.21 -1.21
CA ARG A 36 16.56 10.30 -0.23
C ARG A 36 15.13 10.85 -0.29
N ASN A 37 14.73 11.59 0.75
CA ASN A 37 13.47 12.34 0.69
C ASN A 37 13.51 13.32 -0.48
N GLY A 38 12.40 13.36 -1.25
CA GLY A 38 12.32 14.14 -2.48
C GLY A 38 12.90 13.47 -3.74
N ALA A 39 13.41 12.23 -3.66
CA ALA A 39 13.93 11.50 -4.83
C ALA A 39 12.84 10.96 -5.79
N GLY A 40 11.57 11.32 -5.60
CA GLY A 40 10.49 10.93 -6.49
C GLY A 40 9.81 9.58 -6.18
N LYS A 41 10.12 8.91 -5.06
CA LYS A 41 9.52 7.62 -4.68
C LYS A 41 7.98 7.70 -4.64
N THR A 42 7.44 8.57 -3.81
CA THR A 42 5.98 8.79 -3.68
C THR A 42 5.36 9.31 -4.98
N THR A 43 6.09 10.13 -5.75
CA THR A 43 5.62 10.58 -7.07
C THR A 43 5.47 9.41 -8.04
N THR A 44 6.43 8.48 -8.06
CA THR A 44 6.36 7.25 -8.86
C THR A 44 5.16 6.40 -8.47
N ILE A 45 4.96 6.18 -7.17
CA ILE A 45 3.81 5.43 -6.64
C ILE A 45 2.50 6.09 -7.08
N ARG A 46 2.38 7.41 -6.95
CA ARG A 46 1.17 8.15 -7.33
C ARG A 46 0.90 8.12 -8.83
N ILE A 47 1.95 8.04 -9.68
CA ILE A 47 1.77 7.81 -11.12
C ILE A 47 1.27 6.39 -11.39
N ILE A 48 1.83 5.38 -10.74
CA ILE A 48 1.35 3.98 -10.87
C ILE A 48 -0.13 3.87 -10.45
N MET A 49 -0.54 4.63 -9.43
CA MET A 49 -1.92 4.67 -8.94
C MET A 49 -2.87 5.56 -9.75
N ASP A 50 -2.41 6.17 -10.85
CA ASP A 50 -3.16 7.13 -11.69
C ASP A 50 -3.67 8.37 -10.92
N VAL A 51 -2.96 8.77 -9.86
CA VAL A 51 -3.20 10.02 -9.13
C VAL A 51 -2.59 11.20 -9.87
N PHE A 52 -1.42 10.97 -10.49
CA PHE A 52 -0.74 11.92 -11.36
C PHE A 52 -0.45 11.29 -12.71
N HIS A 53 -0.51 12.10 -13.78
CA HIS A 53 0.00 11.68 -15.08
C HIS A 53 1.51 11.96 -15.17
N ALA A 54 2.26 11.03 -15.75
CA ALA A 54 3.65 11.26 -16.14
C ALA A 54 3.72 12.31 -17.26
N ASN A 55 4.85 13.00 -17.41
CA ASN A 55 5.09 13.84 -18.60
C ASN A 55 5.46 12.96 -19.80
N SER A 56 6.21 11.88 -19.58
CA SER A 56 6.50 10.86 -20.58
C SER A 56 6.73 9.50 -19.94
N GLY A 57 6.86 8.47 -20.75
CA GLY A 57 7.03 7.09 -20.32
C GLY A 57 5.71 6.36 -20.19
N GLU A 58 5.78 5.05 -19.96
CA GLU A 58 4.62 4.18 -19.93
C GLU A 58 4.75 3.10 -18.88
N ILE A 59 3.61 2.58 -18.44
CA ILE A 59 3.51 1.46 -17.50
C ILE A 59 2.75 0.33 -18.16
N PHE A 60 3.28 -0.88 -18.03
CA PHE A 60 2.68 -2.10 -18.60
C PHE A 60 2.49 -3.14 -17.51
N LEU A 61 1.45 -3.94 -17.64
CA LEU A 61 1.23 -5.16 -16.88
C LEU A 61 1.05 -6.31 -17.87
N ASP A 62 1.94 -7.32 -17.78
CA ASP A 62 1.97 -8.46 -18.70
C ASP A 62 1.93 -8.03 -20.19
N GLY A 63 2.71 -6.99 -20.54
CA GLY A 63 2.84 -6.44 -21.88
C GLY A 63 1.69 -5.56 -22.37
N LYS A 64 0.62 -5.40 -21.59
CA LYS A 64 -0.51 -4.49 -21.89
C LYS A 64 -0.36 -3.20 -21.10
N LYS A 65 -0.84 -2.08 -21.65
CA LYS A 65 -0.86 -0.79 -20.96
C LYS A 65 -1.60 -0.94 -19.62
N PHE A 66 -0.95 -0.54 -18.55
CA PHE A 66 -1.48 -0.72 -17.19
C PHE A 66 -2.59 0.30 -16.92
N ASN A 67 -3.73 -0.22 -16.43
CA ASN A 67 -4.83 0.59 -15.91
C ASN A 67 -5.10 0.17 -14.47
N PRO A 68 -4.74 0.97 -13.46
CA PRO A 68 -4.90 0.57 -12.05
C PRO A 68 -6.36 0.36 -11.64
N LYS A 69 -7.34 0.91 -12.39
CA LYS A 69 -8.78 0.74 -12.11
C LYS A 69 -9.29 -0.66 -12.44
N GLU A 70 -8.55 -1.42 -13.25
CA GLU A 70 -8.89 -2.80 -13.63
C GLU A 70 -8.30 -3.85 -12.68
N HIS A 71 -7.55 -3.42 -11.65
CA HIS A 71 -6.84 -4.31 -10.74
C HIS A 71 -7.15 -3.99 -9.28
N LEU A 72 -7.14 -5.02 -8.46
CA LEU A 72 -7.27 -4.85 -7.01
C LEU A 72 -5.91 -4.49 -6.43
N ILE A 73 -5.70 -3.21 -6.17
CA ILE A 73 -4.46 -2.68 -5.63
C ILE A 73 -4.63 -2.35 -4.14
N GLY A 74 -3.74 -2.90 -3.32
CA GLY A 74 -3.56 -2.50 -1.93
C GLY A 74 -2.51 -1.40 -1.82
N TYR A 75 -2.89 -0.23 -1.34
CA TYR A 75 -1.97 0.89 -1.11
C TYR A 75 -1.88 1.25 0.36
N LEU A 76 -0.66 1.21 0.90
CA LEU A 76 -0.32 1.72 2.22
C LEU A 76 0.35 3.08 2.03
N PRO A 77 -0.32 4.21 2.36
CA PRO A 77 0.30 5.53 2.30
C PRO A 77 1.23 5.76 3.50
N GLU A 78 2.14 6.72 3.37
CA GLU A 78 2.99 7.21 4.47
C GLU A 78 2.14 7.77 5.62
N GLU A 79 1.08 8.52 5.30
CA GLU A 79 0.16 9.06 6.30
C GLU A 79 -0.90 8.05 6.74
N ARG A 80 -1.30 8.13 8.01
CA ARG A 80 -2.30 7.22 8.58
C ARG A 80 -3.70 7.57 8.10
N GLY A 81 -4.37 6.61 7.45
CA GLY A 81 -5.73 6.76 6.92
C GLY A 81 -6.84 6.13 7.77
N LEU A 82 -6.53 5.54 8.92
CA LEU A 82 -7.50 4.86 9.76
C LEU A 82 -8.10 5.80 10.83
N TYR A 83 -9.30 5.44 11.30
CA TYR A 83 -10.06 6.23 12.27
C TYR A 83 -9.62 5.93 13.72
N PRO A 84 -8.99 6.89 14.45
CA PRO A 84 -8.43 6.63 15.78
C PRO A 84 -9.45 6.13 16.80
N LYS A 85 -10.66 6.70 16.79
CA LYS A 85 -11.73 6.42 17.77
C LYS A 85 -12.59 5.20 17.46
N LYS A 86 -12.33 4.49 16.35
CA LYS A 86 -13.05 3.28 15.95
C LYS A 86 -12.28 2.02 16.35
N LYS A 87 -13.02 0.94 16.62
CA LYS A 87 -12.42 -0.38 16.88
C LYS A 87 -11.67 -0.89 15.66
N VAL A 88 -10.60 -1.62 15.91
CA VAL A 88 -9.77 -2.20 14.85
C VAL A 88 -10.61 -3.06 13.90
N SER A 89 -11.36 -4.05 14.43
CA SER A 89 -12.16 -4.93 13.60
C SER A 89 -13.25 -4.22 12.79
N GLU A 90 -13.94 -3.26 13.42
CA GLU A 90 -15.04 -2.54 12.76
C GLU A 90 -14.56 -1.83 11.48
N GLN A 91 -13.43 -1.12 11.57
CA GLN A 91 -12.92 -0.38 10.41
C GLN A 91 -12.30 -1.28 9.34
N LEU A 92 -11.62 -2.38 9.70
CA LEU A 92 -11.09 -3.31 8.72
C LEU A 92 -12.21 -4.03 7.96
N VAL A 93 -13.24 -4.50 8.66
CA VAL A 93 -14.42 -5.10 8.03
C VAL A 93 -15.14 -4.08 7.14
N TYR A 94 -15.28 -2.85 7.59
CA TYR A 94 -15.88 -1.78 6.78
C TYR A 94 -15.10 -1.52 5.49
N LEU A 95 -13.76 -1.39 5.58
CA LEU A 95 -12.89 -1.18 4.41
C LEU A 95 -12.93 -2.37 3.44
N GLY A 96 -12.95 -3.61 3.96
CA GLY A 96 -13.13 -4.81 3.14
C GLY A 96 -14.44 -4.79 2.36
N ARG A 97 -15.53 -4.40 3.02
CA ARG A 97 -16.85 -4.28 2.39
C ARG A 97 -16.92 -3.17 1.34
N LEU A 98 -16.28 -2.03 1.57
CA LEU A 98 -16.18 -0.95 0.57
C LEU A 98 -15.49 -1.41 -0.72
N ARG A 99 -14.62 -2.42 -0.61
CA ARG A 99 -13.92 -3.03 -1.75
C ARG A 99 -14.59 -4.28 -2.30
N GLY A 100 -15.87 -4.50 -1.98
CA GLY A 100 -16.71 -5.53 -2.58
C GLY A 100 -16.77 -6.85 -1.84
N LEU A 101 -16.08 -7.04 -0.71
CA LEU A 101 -16.20 -8.25 0.08
C LEU A 101 -17.57 -8.34 0.78
N SER A 102 -18.14 -9.54 0.88
CA SER A 102 -19.25 -9.80 1.79
C SER A 102 -18.82 -9.56 3.25
N LYS A 103 -19.78 -9.36 4.15
CA LYS A 103 -19.49 -9.17 5.58
C LYS A 103 -18.73 -10.37 6.17
N ALA A 104 -19.07 -11.59 5.75
CA ALA A 104 -18.44 -12.81 6.23
C ALA A 104 -16.97 -12.91 5.76
N GLU A 105 -16.71 -12.64 4.48
CA GLU A 105 -15.37 -12.63 3.91
C GLU A 105 -14.50 -11.53 4.53
N ALA A 106 -15.03 -10.30 4.63
CA ALA A 106 -14.32 -9.20 5.25
C ALA A 106 -13.93 -9.50 6.70
N LYS A 107 -14.82 -10.13 7.49
CA LYS A 107 -14.51 -10.58 8.85
C LYS A 107 -13.43 -11.66 8.85
N LYS A 108 -13.59 -12.71 8.04
CA LYS A 108 -12.60 -13.80 7.92
C LYS A 108 -11.21 -13.28 7.56
N ASN A 109 -11.14 -12.39 6.58
CA ASN A 109 -9.87 -11.80 6.14
C ASN A 109 -9.28 -10.86 7.20
N THR A 110 -10.12 -10.09 7.90
CA THR A 110 -9.69 -9.27 9.04
C THR A 110 -9.01 -10.13 10.10
N ASP A 111 -9.67 -11.21 10.56
CA ASP A 111 -9.13 -12.12 11.57
C ASP A 111 -7.81 -12.76 11.08
N LYS A 112 -7.76 -13.19 9.82
CA LYS A 112 -6.57 -13.75 9.17
C LYS A 112 -5.38 -12.78 9.24
N TRP A 113 -5.57 -11.53 8.81
CA TRP A 113 -4.48 -10.56 8.73
C TRP A 113 -4.06 -10.02 10.10
N LEU A 114 -5.00 -9.80 11.03
CA LEU A 114 -4.66 -9.43 12.41
C LEU A 114 -3.83 -10.53 13.09
N LYS A 115 -4.17 -11.80 12.85
CA LYS A 115 -3.39 -12.94 13.37
C LYS A 115 -1.99 -12.98 12.75
N ARG A 116 -1.88 -12.85 11.42
CA ARG A 116 -0.60 -12.90 10.71
C ARG A 116 0.36 -11.78 11.15
N LEU A 117 -0.18 -10.59 11.43
CA LEU A 117 0.59 -9.42 11.89
C LEU A 117 0.75 -9.35 13.42
N GLN A 118 0.28 -10.38 14.16
CA GLN A 118 0.41 -10.50 15.61
C GLN A 118 -0.24 -9.32 16.38
N VAL A 119 -1.43 -8.92 15.97
CA VAL A 119 -2.22 -7.84 16.57
C VAL A 119 -3.68 -8.25 16.88
N SER A 120 -3.96 -9.56 16.90
CA SER A 120 -5.32 -10.09 17.15
C SER A 120 -5.87 -9.70 18.54
N GLN A 121 -5.01 -9.51 19.54
CA GLN A 121 -5.40 -9.08 20.88
C GLN A 121 -6.02 -7.68 20.89
N TYR A 122 -5.86 -6.90 19.84
CA TYR A 122 -6.40 -5.54 19.69
C TYR A 122 -7.68 -5.47 18.85
N THR A 123 -8.26 -6.61 18.49
CA THR A 123 -9.43 -6.69 17.57
C THR A 123 -10.58 -5.77 17.98
N ASP A 124 -10.91 -5.75 19.29
CA ASP A 124 -12.09 -5.05 19.80
C ASP A 124 -11.78 -3.74 20.55
N VAL A 125 -10.54 -3.23 20.45
CA VAL A 125 -10.16 -1.96 21.07
C VAL A 125 -10.06 -0.84 20.03
N LYS A 126 -10.10 0.40 20.49
CA LYS A 126 -9.94 1.58 19.63
C LYS A 126 -8.51 1.69 19.13
N LEU A 127 -8.33 2.10 17.88
CA LEU A 127 -7.02 2.23 17.26
C LEU A 127 -6.09 3.17 18.04
N GLU A 128 -6.60 4.27 18.58
CA GLU A 128 -5.82 5.28 19.33
C GLU A 128 -5.16 4.71 20.60
N THR A 129 -5.65 3.58 21.12
CA THR A 129 -5.08 2.94 22.32
C THR A 129 -3.85 2.09 22.02
N LEU A 130 -3.55 1.83 20.77
CA LEU A 130 -2.42 1.03 20.33
C LEU A 130 -1.13 1.88 20.26
N SER A 131 0.01 1.24 20.48
CA SER A 131 1.31 1.84 20.16
C SER A 131 1.40 2.16 18.67
N LYS A 132 2.26 3.13 18.31
CA LYS A 132 2.46 3.53 16.90
C LYS A 132 2.78 2.35 15.99
N GLY A 133 3.68 1.45 16.42
CA GLY A 133 4.02 0.25 15.66
C GLY A 133 2.84 -0.71 15.48
N ASN A 134 1.98 -0.90 16.49
CA ASN A 134 0.79 -1.72 16.35
C ASN A 134 -0.27 -1.05 15.46
N GLN A 135 -0.40 0.29 15.51
CA GLN A 135 -1.23 1.03 14.56
C GLN A 135 -0.75 0.84 13.12
N GLN A 136 0.56 0.83 12.88
CA GLN A 136 1.15 0.57 11.56
C GLN A 136 0.81 -0.85 11.06
N LYS A 137 0.90 -1.85 11.94
CA LYS A 137 0.49 -3.23 11.60
C LYS A 137 -1.00 -3.32 11.25
N VAL A 138 -1.87 -2.61 11.98
CA VAL A 138 -3.31 -2.55 11.67
C VAL A 138 -3.55 -1.84 10.34
N GLN A 139 -2.81 -0.79 10.03
CA GLN A 139 -2.90 -0.10 8.74
C GLN A 139 -2.46 -1.01 7.58
N LEU A 140 -1.39 -1.79 7.77
CA LEU A 140 -1.02 -2.81 6.79
C LEU A 140 -2.10 -3.89 6.66
N ALA A 141 -2.70 -4.35 7.76
CA ALA A 141 -3.84 -5.28 7.69
C ALA A 141 -4.97 -4.71 6.84
N SER A 142 -5.30 -3.41 6.99
CA SER A 142 -6.35 -2.76 6.20
C SER A 142 -6.05 -2.72 4.70
N THR A 143 -4.78 -2.62 4.34
CA THR A 143 -4.32 -2.68 2.95
C THR A 143 -4.50 -4.08 2.35
N LEU A 144 -4.31 -5.12 3.16
CA LEU A 144 -4.28 -6.52 2.74
C LEU A 144 -5.62 -7.25 2.88
N VAL A 145 -6.60 -6.68 3.60
CA VAL A 145 -7.88 -7.34 3.90
C VAL A 145 -8.65 -7.80 2.66
N CYS A 146 -8.48 -7.11 1.54
CA CYS A 146 -9.12 -7.45 0.26
C CYS A 146 -8.30 -8.44 -0.59
N GLU A 147 -7.16 -8.94 -0.09
CA GLU A 147 -6.25 -9.83 -0.81
C GLU A 147 -5.86 -9.28 -2.20
N PRO A 148 -5.25 -8.09 -2.26
CA PRO A 148 -4.97 -7.42 -3.51
C PRO A 148 -3.97 -8.18 -4.39
N GLU A 149 -4.08 -8.02 -5.71
CA GLU A 149 -3.16 -8.58 -6.71
C GLU A 149 -1.80 -7.86 -6.69
N ILE A 150 -1.84 -6.55 -6.44
CA ILE A 150 -0.67 -5.67 -6.38
C ILE A 150 -0.68 -4.96 -5.03
N VAL A 151 0.45 -4.98 -4.33
CA VAL A 151 0.62 -4.26 -3.07
C VAL A 151 1.68 -3.18 -3.26
N ILE A 152 1.33 -1.95 -2.92
CA ILE A 152 2.21 -0.79 -2.94
C ILE A 152 2.31 -0.24 -1.52
N LEU A 153 3.53 -0.16 -0.99
CA LEU A 153 3.79 0.30 0.37
C LEU A 153 4.70 1.54 0.30
N ASP A 154 4.22 2.67 0.83
CA ASP A 154 5.00 3.90 0.95
C ASP A 154 5.44 4.06 2.40
N GLU A 155 6.76 4.01 2.64
CA GLU A 155 7.40 4.08 3.97
C GLU A 155 6.84 3.06 5.01
N PRO A 156 6.72 1.75 4.69
CA PRO A 156 6.02 0.78 5.55
C PRO A 156 6.69 0.53 6.90
N PHE A 157 7.95 0.93 7.08
CA PHE A 157 8.74 0.67 8.28
C PHE A 157 9.01 1.92 9.13
N SER A 158 8.50 3.09 8.74
CA SER A 158 8.81 4.38 9.38
C SER A 158 8.51 4.45 10.88
N GLU A 159 7.55 3.64 11.35
CA GLU A 159 7.09 3.62 12.75
C GLU A 159 7.37 2.28 13.46
N LEU A 160 8.12 1.37 12.82
CA LEU A 160 8.42 0.05 13.38
C LEU A 160 9.83 0.00 13.96
N ASP A 161 9.95 -0.54 15.18
CA ASP A 161 11.26 -0.91 15.72
C ASP A 161 11.92 -1.99 14.83
N PRO A 162 13.27 -2.04 14.77
CA PRO A 162 14.01 -3.03 13.98
C PRO A 162 13.60 -4.49 14.26
N VAL A 163 13.15 -4.79 15.49
CA VAL A 163 12.66 -6.12 15.87
C VAL A 163 11.31 -6.45 15.22
N ASN A 164 10.43 -5.45 15.09
CA ASN A 164 9.10 -5.60 14.51
C ASN A 164 9.11 -5.59 12.98
N SER A 165 10.17 -5.09 12.35
CA SER A 165 10.32 -5.08 10.89
C SER A 165 10.49 -6.47 10.27
N LYS A 166 10.86 -7.49 11.07
CA LYS A 166 11.01 -8.89 10.62
C LYS A 166 9.67 -9.61 10.41
N ILE A 167 8.55 -9.01 10.79
CA ILE A 167 7.20 -9.62 10.66
C ILE A 167 6.54 -9.24 9.33
N LEU A 168 7.07 -8.23 8.65
CA LEU A 168 6.66 -7.78 7.31
C LEU A 168 7.59 -8.35 6.26
#